data_66dfa042b7a852fff8d56c561071e727
#
_entry.id   66dfa042b7a852fff8d56c561071e727
#
_cell.length_a   1.000
_cell.length_b   1.000
_cell.length_c   1.000
_cell.angle_alpha   90.00
_cell.angle_beta   90.00
_cell.angle_gamma   90.00
#
_symmetry.space_group_name_H-M   'P 1'
#
loop_
_entity.id
_entity.type
_entity.pdbx_description
1 polymer ?
#
loop_
_entity_poly.entity_id
_entity_poly.type
_entity_poly.pdbx_seq_one_letter_code
_entity_poly.pdbx_strand_id
1 'polypeptide(L)'
;MKRISLLALSLLGCLLGVGSLGAQSVDGRPSFRQGLWIGAHGGVMASRFGFTPSVRQHTHLGYLGGLQVRYDIERGASLQVEVNYQRTGWRERYDASEVSYSRDLDYLDLPILTHLYLDLGGAKVFLNAGPFVGYQLRESAQLTGKSLMGAQDKLRHELTTRYPFFWGLGGGPGISIPLGRRQRIELEGRFVYGLGNIFSTERTSAYVQSSEMRFGLTMNYLFRLR
;
A
#
# COMPACT_ATOMS: atom_id res chain seq x y z
N MET A 1 12.07 -19.75 12.80
CA MET A 1 10.64 -19.68 12.48
C MET A 1 9.68 -19.49 13.67
N LYS A 2 10.08 -19.74 14.92
CA LYS A 2 9.18 -19.61 16.13
C LYS A 2 9.08 -18.20 16.74
N ARG A 3 9.92 -17.24 16.36
CA ARG A 3 9.93 -15.87 16.95
C ARG A 3 9.00 -14.87 16.27
N ILE A 4 8.59 -15.14 15.03
CA ILE A 4 7.68 -14.24 14.26
C ILE A 4 6.23 -14.39 14.76
N SER A 5 5.82 -15.58 15.22
CA SER A 5 4.47 -15.83 15.73
C SER A 5 4.14 -15.09 17.02
N LEU A 6 5.14 -14.85 17.88
CA LEU A 6 4.92 -14.14 19.16
C LEU A 6 4.74 -12.63 18.99
N LEU A 7 5.42 -12.02 18.02
CA LEU A 7 5.28 -10.59 17.72
C LEU A 7 3.93 -10.26 17.06
N ALA A 8 3.42 -11.13 16.20
CA ALA A 8 2.10 -10.96 15.59
C ALA A 8 0.96 -11.11 16.62
N LEU A 9 1.12 -12.01 17.61
CA LEU A 9 0.13 -12.20 18.66
C LEU A 9 0.14 -11.04 19.67
N SER A 10 1.31 -10.45 19.96
CA SER A 10 1.41 -9.30 20.86
C SER A 10 0.85 -8.01 20.27
N LEU A 11 0.98 -7.80 18.94
CA LEU A 11 0.35 -6.67 18.27
C LEU A 11 -1.18 -6.78 18.25
N LEU A 12 -1.72 -7.98 18.06
CA LEU A 12 -3.16 -8.22 18.11
C LEU A 12 -3.71 -8.01 19.53
N GLY A 13 -2.94 -8.37 20.58
CA GLY A 13 -3.31 -8.14 21.98
C GLY A 13 -3.33 -6.67 22.39
N CYS A 14 -2.42 -5.84 21.88
CA CYS A 14 -2.42 -4.40 22.11
C CYS A 14 -3.62 -3.68 21.46
N LEU A 15 -4.09 -4.14 20.30
CA LEU A 15 -5.28 -3.58 19.63
C LEU A 15 -6.59 -3.89 20.37
N LEU A 16 -6.64 -4.97 21.13
CA LEU A 16 -7.83 -5.36 21.91
C LEU A 16 -7.84 -4.75 23.34
N GLY A 17 -6.72 -4.22 23.80
CA GLY A 17 -6.52 -3.69 25.16
C GLY A 17 -6.69 -2.17 25.31
N VAL A 18 -7.11 -1.44 24.27
CA VAL A 18 -7.47 -0.01 24.37
C VAL A 18 -8.81 0.09 25.12
N GLY A 19 -8.71 -0.09 26.44
CA GLY A 19 -9.78 0.18 27.36
C GLY A 19 -10.28 1.61 27.21
N SER A 20 -11.57 1.77 27.26
CA SER A 20 -12.34 3.00 27.20
C SER A 20 -11.71 4.12 28.06
N LEU A 21 -10.93 4.98 27.44
CA LEU A 21 -10.72 6.32 27.96
C LEU A 21 -12.05 7.06 27.75
N GLY A 22 -12.86 7.07 28.81
CA GLY A 22 -14.13 7.79 28.84
C GLY A 22 -13.88 9.28 28.65
N ALA A 23 -14.05 9.77 27.44
CA ALA A 23 -14.17 11.20 27.18
C ALA A 23 -15.48 11.68 27.81
N GLN A 24 -15.38 12.45 28.90
CA GLN A 24 -16.51 13.15 29.49
C GLN A 24 -17.03 14.15 28.46
N SER A 25 -18.25 13.95 27.99
CA SER A 25 -18.94 14.88 27.09
C SER A 25 -19.38 16.11 27.88
N VAL A 26 -18.72 17.23 27.65
CA VAL A 26 -19.05 18.55 28.27
C VAL A 26 -20.18 19.29 27.53
N ASP A 27 -20.62 18.81 26.38
CA ASP A 27 -21.72 19.43 25.61
C ASP A 27 -22.77 18.39 25.25
N GLY A 28 -24.08 18.74 25.39
CA GLY A 28 -25.26 17.92 25.12
C GLY A 28 -25.42 17.39 23.68
N ARG A 29 -24.33 17.14 22.99
CA ARG A 29 -24.26 16.45 21.71
C ARG A 29 -24.43 14.94 21.92
N PRO A 30 -25.18 14.22 21.08
CA PRO A 30 -25.34 12.79 21.20
C PRO A 30 -23.94 12.14 21.28
N SER A 31 -23.75 11.31 22.30
CA SER A 31 -22.48 10.60 22.55
C SER A 31 -22.05 9.85 21.28
N PHE A 32 -20.83 10.10 20.82
CA PHE A 32 -20.22 9.38 19.71
C PHE A 32 -20.07 7.90 20.12
N ARG A 33 -20.65 6.99 19.34
CA ARG A 33 -20.46 5.56 19.53
C ARG A 33 -19.28 5.11 18.69
N GLN A 34 -18.24 4.67 19.36
CA GLN A 34 -17.09 4.01 18.72
C GLN A 34 -17.59 2.83 17.88
N GLY A 35 -17.06 2.68 16.68
CA GLY A 35 -17.37 1.61 15.75
C GLY A 35 -16.13 0.79 15.41
N LEU A 36 -16.32 -0.53 15.35
CA LEU A 36 -15.32 -1.44 14.82
C LEU A 36 -15.82 -2.01 13.51
N TRP A 37 -15.04 -1.83 12.45
CA TRP A 37 -15.32 -2.29 11.11
C TRP A 37 -14.27 -3.29 10.67
N ILE A 38 -14.70 -4.32 9.98
CA ILE A 38 -13.82 -5.23 9.25
C ILE A 38 -14.19 -5.17 7.77
N GLY A 39 -13.24 -5.37 6.90
CA GLY A 39 -13.50 -5.32 5.47
C GLY A 39 -12.47 -6.06 4.65
N ALA A 40 -12.84 -6.25 3.39
CA ALA A 40 -11.95 -6.73 2.35
C ALA A 40 -11.92 -5.69 1.23
N HIS A 41 -10.80 -5.61 0.54
CA HIS A 41 -10.65 -4.70 -0.58
C HIS A 41 -9.77 -5.29 -1.67
N GLY A 42 -9.93 -4.74 -2.86
CA GLY A 42 -9.10 -5.05 -3.99
C GLY A 42 -9.02 -3.87 -4.95
N GLY A 43 -8.03 -3.87 -5.81
CA GLY A 43 -7.84 -2.77 -6.73
C GLY A 43 -6.78 -3.00 -7.77
N VAL A 44 -6.69 -2.03 -8.68
CA VAL A 44 -5.66 -1.95 -9.70
C VAL A 44 -4.69 -0.83 -9.35
N MET A 45 -3.41 -1.14 -9.46
CA MET A 45 -2.34 -0.20 -9.13
C MET A 45 -1.38 -0.08 -10.31
N ALA A 46 -1.04 1.14 -10.64
CA ALA A 46 0.03 1.46 -11.55
C ALA A 46 1.28 1.78 -10.75
N SER A 47 2.42 1.26 -11.17
CA SER A 47 3.70 1.50 -10.50
C SER A 47 4.77 2.03 -11.46
N ARG A 48 5.68 2.82 -10.90
CA ARG A 48 6.90 3.31 -11.55
C ARG A 48 8.01 3.38 -10.53
N PHE A 49 9.23 3.23 -11.00
CA PHE A 49 10.43 3.35 -10.16
C PHE A 49 11.25 4.59 -10.56
N GLY A 50 11.64 5.37 -9.58
CA GLY A 50 12.60 6.46 -9.75
C GLY A 50 14.02 5.93 -9.67
N PHE A 51 14.65 5.68 -10.83
CA PHE A 51 16.04 5.27 -10.89
C PHE A 51 16.98 6.44 -11.16
N THR A 52 18.15 6.42 -10.53
CA THR A 52 19.28 7.29 -10.87
C THR A 52 20.51 6.43 -11.10
N PRO A 53 21.12 6.41 -12.33
CA PRO A 53 20.68 7.11 -13.54
C PRO A 53 19.32 6.67 -14.05
N SER A 54 18.61 7.58 -14.75
CA SER A 54 17.23 7.36 -15.19
C SER A 54 17.11 6.22 -16.20
N VAL A 55 16.08 5.40 -16.05
CA VAL A 55 15.70 4.34 -16.97
C VAL A 55 14.37 4.70 -17.61
N ARG A 56 14.28 4.63 -18.96
CA ARG A 56 13.03 4.82 -19.67
C ARG A 56 12.08 3.68 -19.33
N GLN A 57 10.89 3.98 -18.81
CA GLN A 57 9.92 3.00 -18.35
C GLN A 57 8.53 3.27 -18.91
N HIS A 58 7.80 2.20 -19.17
CA HIS A 58 6.35 2.22 -19.25
C HIS A 58 5.75 2.07 -17.85
N THR A 59 4.56 2.60 -17.64
CA THR A 59 3.79 2.34 -16.42
C THR A 59 3.48 0.85 -16.34
N HIS A 60 3.83 0.23 -15.22
CA HIS A 60 3.53 -1.17 -14.94
C HIS A 60 2.19 -1.26 -14.21
N LEU A 61 1.28 -2.09 -14.74
CA LEU A 61 -0.02 -2.33 -14.09
C LEU A 61 0.06 -3.59 -13.24
N GLY A 62 -0.27 -3.43 -11.98
CA GLY A 62 -0.38 -4.49 -11.00
C GLY A 62 -1.75 -4.47 -10.31
N TYR A 63 -1.88 -5.24 -9.26
CA TYR A 63 -3.11 -5.35 -8.47
C TYR A 63 -2.77 -5.47 -6.99
N LEU A 64 -3.76 -5.16 -6.17
CA LEU A 64 -3.71 -5.43 -4.74
C LEU A 64 -5.01 -6.10 -4.29
N GLY A 65 -4.92 -6.85 -3.20
CA GLY A 65 -6.07 -7.40 -2.50
C GLY A 65 -5.71 -7.64 -1.05
N GLY A 66 -6.65 -7.38 -0.14
CA GLY A 66 -6.35 -7.48 1.28
C GLY A 66 -7.56 -7.39 2.18
N LEU A 67 -7.25 -7.42 3.47
CA LEU A 67 -8.20 -7.28 4.56
C LEU A 67 -7.88 -6.01 5.34
N GLN A 68 -8.90 -5.44 5.96
CA GLN A 68 -8.75 -4.24 6.77
C GLN A 68 -9.60 -4.28 8.03
N VAL A 69 -9.08 -3.62 9.05
CA VAL A 69 -9.79 -3.32 10.29
C VAL A 69 -9.77 -1.81 10.48
N ARG A 70 -10.92 -1.22 10.77
CA ARG A 70 -11.06 0.21 11.05
C ARG A 70 -11.75 0.42 12.38
N TYR A 71 -11.18 1.27 13.20
CA TYR A 71 -11.71 1.66 14.50
C TYR A 71 -12.03 3.16 14.50
N ASP A 72 -13.31 3.49 14.74
CA ASP A 72 -13.76 4.87 14.84
C ASP A 72 -13.31 5.46 16.18
N ILE A 73 -12.39 6.43 16.17
CA ILE A 73 -11.82 7.07 17.36
C ILE A 73 -12.73 8.20 17.82
N GLU A 74 -13.12 9.06 16.86
CA GLU A 74 -13.99 10.20 17.12
C GLU A 74 -14.84 10.51 15.87
N ARG A 75 -15.72 11.53 16.00
CA ARG A 75 -16.56 11.98 14.88
C ARG A 75 -15.66 12.58 13.80
N GLY A 76 -15.61 11.93 12.63
CA GLY A 76 -14.81 12.37 11.49
C GLY A 76 -13.41 11.74 11.41
N ALA A 77 -12.99 10.92 12.41
CA ALA A 77 -11.67 10.31 12.40
C ALA A 77 -11.70 8.84 12.85
N SER A 78 -10.97 8.00 12.13
CA SER A 78 -10.81 6.58 12.43
C SER A 78 -9.36 6.15 12.18
N LEU A 79 -8.92 5.10 12.84
CA LEU A 79 -7.67 4.40 12.56
C LEU A 79 -7.98 3.17 11.72
N GLN A 80 -7.24 3.00 10.63
CA GLN A 80 -7.38 1.84 9.73
C GLN A 80 -6.04 1.11 9.64
N VAL A 81 -6.09 -0.20 9.76
CA VAL A 81 -4.94 -1.09 9.56
C VAL A 81 -5.33 -2.10 8.49
N GLU A 82 -4.41 -2.32 7.56
CA GLU A 82 -4.62 -3.25 6.44
C GLU A 82 -3.52 -4.29 6.38
N VAL A 83 -3.83 -5.44 5.79
CA VAL A 83 -2.87 -6.44 5.35
C VAL A 83 -3.15 -6.73 3.88
N ASN A 84 -2.20 -6.39 3.01
CA ASN A 84 -2.36 -6.41 1.57
C ASN A 84 -1.32 -7.30 0.90
N TYR A 85 -1.77 -8.17 0.02
CA TYR A 85 -0.93 -8.72 -1.03
C TYR A 85 -0.96 -7.75 -2.22
N GLN A 86 0.19 -7.33 -2.69
CA GLN A 86 0.31 -6.40 -3.81
C GLN A 86 1.35 -6.87 -4.81
N ARG A 87 0.99 -6.84 -6.10
CA ARG A 87 1.92 -6.97 -7.22
C ARG A 87 2.21 -5.60 -7.79
N THR A 88 3.50 -5.32 -7.94
CA THR A 88 4.06 -4.09 -8.49
C THR A 88 5.24 -4.41 -9.39
N GLY A 89 5.92 -3.41 -9.95
CA GLY A 89 7.09 -3.63 -10.78
C GLY A 89 7.35 -2.51 -11.75
N TRP A 90 8.19 -2.79 -12.75
CA TRP A 90 8.44 -1.87 -13.87
C TRP A 90 8.68 -2.61 -15.16
N ARG A 91 8.44 -1.91 -16.27
CA ARG A 91 8.74 -2.37 -17.62
C ARG A 91 9.61 -1.33 -18.29
N GLU A 92 10.78 -1.75 -18.76
CA GLU A 92 11.69 -0.86 -19.46
C GLU A 92 11.22 -0.66 -20.92
N ARG A 93 11.53 0.53 -21.45
CA ARG A 93 11.23 0.91 -22.82
C ARG A 93 12.53 0.93 -23.62
N TYR A 94 12.58 0.11 -24.66
CA TYR A 94 13.67 0.05 -25.63
C TYR A 94 13.19 0.62 -26.98
N ASP A 95 14.13 1.18 -27.74
CA ASP A 95 13.82 1.68 -29.10
C ASP A 95 13.71 0.51 -30.09
N ALA A 96 14.38 -0.61 -29.84
CA ALA A 96 14.26 -1.85 -30.60
C ALA A 96 13.06 -2.69 -30.09
N SER A 97 12.12 -2.97 -30.98
CA SER A 97 10.88 -3.74 -30.66
C SER A 97 11.14 -5.18 -30.22
N GLU A 98 12.31 -5.72 -30.55
CA GLU A 98 12.71 -7.08 -30.19
C GLU A 98 13.26 -7.22 -28.76
N VAL A 99 13.51 -6.08 -28.08
CA VAL A 99 14.06 -6.04 -26.73
C VAL A 99 12.96 -5.64 -25.76
N SER A 100 12.73 -6.47 -24.74
CA SER A 100 11.77 -6.21 -23.68
C SER A 100 12.31 -6.69 -22.33
N TYR A 101 12.17 -5.85 -21.33
CA TYR A 101 12.47 -6.20 -19.95
C TYR A 101 11.33 -5.76 -19.04
N SER A 102 10.84 -6.70 -18.21
CA SER A 102 9.90 -6.41 -17.15
C SER A 102 10.29 -7.13 -15.87
N ARG A 103 10.04 -6.49 -14.75
CA ARG A 103 10.27 -7.09 -13.43
C ARG A 103 9.04 -6.89 -12.58
N ASP A 104 8.52 -8.00 -12.04
CA ASP A 104 7.40 -8.06 -11.13
C ASP A 104 7.92 -8.32 -9.71
N LEU A 105 7.37 -7.59 -8.76
CA LEU A 105 7.67 -7.68 -7.33
C LEU A 105 6.36 -7.90 -6.58
N ASP A 106 6.30 -8.97 -5.81
CA ASP A 106 5.15 -9.29 -4.96
C ASP A 106 5.47 -8.91 -3.51
N TYR A 107 4.60 -8.11 -2.89
CA TYR A 107 4.75 -7.60 -1.52
C TYR A 107 3.61 -8.05 -0.63
N LEU A 108 3.92 -8.26 0.64
CA LEU A 108 2.98 -8.22 1.73
C LEU A 108 3.11 -6.86 2.42
N ASP A 109 2.10 -6.00 2.26
CA ASP A 109 2.10 -4.64 2.80
C ASP A 109 1.19 -4.54 4.03
N LEU A 110 1.59 -3.71 4.99
CA LEU A 110 0.86 -3.40 6.21
C LEU A 110 0.74 -1.88 6.36
N PRO A 111 -0.25 -1.26 5.72
CA PRO A 111 -0.59 0.15 5.92
C PRO A 111 -1.23 0.39 7.28
N ILE A 112 -0.86 1.52 7.91
CA ILE A 112 -1.52 2.06 9.10
C ILE A 112 -1.99 3.46 8.75
N LEU A 113 -3.29 3.65 8.58
CA LEU A 113 -3.86 4.86 8.00
C LEU A 113 -4.76 5.60 8.99
N THR A 114 -4.60 6.89 9.07
CA THR A 114 -5.62 7.78 9.60
C THR A 114 -6.68 7.97 8.52
N HIS A 115 -7.93 7.67 8.84
CA HIS A 115 -9.08 7.84 7.97
C HIS A 115 -9.91 9.02 8.46
N LEU A 116 -9.81 10.14 7.75
CA LEU A 116 -10.58 11.36 8.03
C LEU A 116 -11.79 11.41 7.10
N TYR A 117 -12.98 11.69 7.61
CA TYR A 117 -14.18 11.74 6.79
C TYR A 117 -15.13 12.87 7.14
N LEU A 118 -15.86 13.32 6.12
CA LEU A 118 -16.96 14.25 6.23
C LEU A 118 -18.26 13.56 5.79
N ASP A 119 -19.31 13.70 6.59
CA ASP A 119 -20.63 13.14 6.30
C ASP A 119 -21.43 14.15 5.47
N LEU A 120 -21.90 13.71 4.31
CA LEU A 120 -22.70 14.51 3.38
C LEU A 120 -24.20 14.13 3.37
N GLY A 121 -24.67 13.48 4.45
CA GLY A 121 -26.09 13.16 4.63
C GLY A 121 -26.56 11.85 3.99
N GLY A 122 -25.73 11.12 3.31
CA GLY A 122 -26.06 9.82 2.69
C GLY A 122 -24.80 9.12 2.19
N ALA A 123 -23.79 9.88 1.84
CA ALA A 123 -22.47 9.41 1.49
C ALA A 123 -21.43 10.10 2.39
N LYS A 124 -20.23 9.58 2.43
CA LYS A 124 -19.09 10.25 3.07
C LYS A 124 -17.99 10.46 2.03
N VAL A 125 -17.35 11.60 2.10
CA VAL A 125 -16.03 11.78 1.46
C VAL A 125 -14.98 11.57 2.52
N PHE A 126 -13.86 10.97 2.15
CA PHE A 126 -12.80 10.68 3.10
C PHE A 126 -11.42 10.91 2.49
N LEU A 127 -10.45 11.02 3.35
CA LEU A 127 -9.03 11.04 3.05
C LEU A 127 -8.32 10.03 3.96
N ASN A 128 -7.60 9.11 3.37
CA ASN A 128 -6.68 8.22 4.08
C ASN A 128 -5.27 8.78 3.98
N ALA A 129 -4.50 8.71 5.06
CA ALA A 129 -3.08 9.04 5.04
C ALA A 129 -2.34 8.29 6.15
N GLY A 130 -1.14 7.81 5.85
CA GLY A 130 -0.31 7.15 6.85
C GLY A 130 0.90 6.42 6.30
N PRO A 131 1.66 5.77 7.18
CA PRO A 131 2.79 4.95 6.81
C PRO A 131 2.36 3.61 6.19
N PHE A 132 3.19 3.17 5.25
CA PHE A 132 3.17 1.86 4.63
C PHE A 132 4.47 1.16 4.97
N VAL A 133 4.38 -0.07 5.45
CA VAL A 133 5.52 -0.97 5.58
C VAL A 133 5.19 -2.26 4.85
N GLY A 134 6.18 -2.86 4.22
CA GLY A 134 5.96 -4.07 3.44
C GLY A 134 7.21 -4.93 3.35
N TYR A 135 7.01 -6.17 2.99
CA TYR A 135 8.07 -7.14 2.78
C TYR A 135 7.89 -7.82 1.43
N GLN A 136 8.95 -7.82 0.63
CA GLN A 136 8.96 -8.48 -0.67
C GLN A 136 8.96 -9.99 -0.48
N LEU A 137 7.96 -10.64 -1.05
CA LEU A 137 7.78 -12.10 -0.99
C LEU A 137 8.45 -12.80 -2.17
N ARG A 138 8.36 -12.15 -3.35
CA ARG A 138 8.80 -12.76 -4.61
C ARG A 138 9.27 -11.68 -5.59
N GLU A 139 10.24 -12.07 -6.41
CA GLU A 139 10.74 -11.30 -7.54
C GLU A 139 10.74 -12.19 -8.78
N SER A 140 10.29 -11.65 -9.91
CA SER A 140 10.31 -12.33 -11.21
C SER A 140 10.70 -11.35 -12.30
N ALA A 141 11.69 -11.71 -13.11
CA ALA A 141 12.14 -10.89 -14.24
C ALA A 141 11.94 -11.66 -15.54
N GLN A 142 11.46 -10.96 -16.57
CA GLN A 142 11.30 -11.48 -17.92
C GLN A 142 12.13 -10.63 -18.88
N LEU A 143 12.98 -11.26 -19.64
CA LEU A 143 13.91 -10.64 -20.58
C LEU A 143 13.82 -11.29 -21.93
N THR A 144 13.57 -10.50 -22.97
CA THR A 144 13.60 -10.91 -24.38
C THR A 144 14.66 -10.11 -25.12
N GLY A 145 15.33 -10.70 -26.11
CA GLY A 145 16.33 -10.01 -26.92
C GLY A 145 17.66 -9.70 -26.21
N LYS A 146 18.09 -10.54 -25.25
CA LYS A 146 19.31 -10.34 -24.44
C LYS A 146 20.58 -10.08 -25.29
N SER A 147 20.67 -10.66 -26.49
CA SER A 147 21.83 -10.50 -27.37
C SER A 147 21.98 -9.06 -27.93
N LEU A 148 20.87 -8.33 -28.04
CA LEU A 148 20.83 -6.97 -28.58
C LEU A 148 21.06 -5.88 -27.54
N MET A 149 21.22 -6.25 -26.26
CA MET A 149 21.39 -5.33 -25.14
C MET A 149 22.85 -4.92 -24.94
N GLY A 150 23.04 -3.67 -24.55
CA GLY A 150 24.34 -3.15 -24.10
C GLY A 150 24.86 -3.84 -22.83
N ALA A 151 26.16 -3.79 -22.61
CA ALA A 151 26.79 -4.41 -21.43
C ALA A 151 26.27 -3.82 -20.09
N GLN A 152 25.99 -2.51 -20.05
CA GLN A 152 25.44 -1.85 -18.85
C GLN A 152 24.03 -2.32 -18.51
N ASP A 153 23.17 -2.51 -19.53
CA ASP A 153 21.81 -3.00 -19.30
C ASP A 153 21.82 -4.45 -18.80
N LYS A 154 22.70 -5.28 -19.34
CA LYS A 154 22.88 -6.66 -18.86
C LYS A 154 23.25 -6.69 -17.37
N LEU A 155 24.20 -5.84 -16.94
CA LEU A 155 24.59 -5.73 -15.54
C LEU A 155 23.42 -5.27 -14.64
N ARG A 156 22.60 -4.31 -15.11
CA ARG A 156 21.42 -3.84 -14.36
C ARG A 156 20.37 -4.94 -14.19
N HIS A 157 20.17 -5.76 -15.22
CA HIS A 157 19.16 -6.82 -15.19
C HIS A 157 19.56 -8.02 -14.31
N GLU A 158 20.87 -8.21 -14.08
CA GLU A 158 21.39 -9.25 -13.19
C GLU A 158 21.34 -8.86 -11.71
N LEU A 159 21.05 -7.57 -11.39
CA LEU A 159 20.87 -7.15 -10.01
C LEU A 159 19.62 -7.80 -9.40
N THR A 160 19.79 -8.37 -8.21
CA THR A 160 18.70 -8.82 -7.36
C THR A 160 18.32 -7.76 -6.34
N THR A 161 17.07 -7.78 -5.87
CA THR A 161 16.65 -6.89 -4.79
C THR A 161 17.53 -7.10 -3.56
N ARG A 162 18.20 -6.03 -3.11
CA ARG A 162 19.06 -6.05 -1.93
C ARG A 162 18.29 -5.83 -0.64
N TYR A 163 17.26 -4.96 -0.71
CA TYR A 163 16.45 -4.57 0.42
C TYR A 163 14.99 -5.00 0.20
N PRO A 164 14.60 -6.16 0.74
CA PRO A 164 13.24 -6.66 0.56
C PRO A 164 12.20 -5.91 1.41
N PHE A 165 12.64 -5.05 2.32
CA PHE A 165 11.78 -4.26 3.17
C PHE A 165 11.39 -2.95 2.48
N PHE A 166 10.10 -2.78 2.24
CA PHE A 166 9.51 -1.55 1.73
C PHE A 166 9.00 -0.68 2.89
N TRP A 167 9.23 0.61 2.81
CA TRP A 167 8.61 1.58 3.69
C TRP A 167 8.35 2.88 2.94
N GLY A 168 7.24 3.55 3.28
CA GLY A 168 6.80 4.74 2.57
C GLY A 168 5.65 5.43 3.25
N LEU A 169 5.15 6.46 2.60
CA LEU A 169 3.95 7.20 2.98
C LEU A 169 2.94 7.13 1.85
N GLY A 170 1.67 7.10 2.22
CA GLY A 170 0.62 7.04 1.21
C GLY A 170 -0.77 7.24 1.78
N GLY A 171 -1.74 7.07 0.89
CA GLY A 171 -3.15 7.23 1.15
C GLY A 171 -3.85 7.86 -0.05
N GLY A 172 -4.99 8.50 0.18
CA GLY A 172 -5.69 9.21 -0.87
C GLY A 172 -7.15 9.48 -0.57
N PRO A 173 -7.82 10.25 -1.42
CA PRO A 173 -9.22 10.59 -1.26
C PRO A 173 -10.12 9.43 -1.70
N GLY A 174 -11.32 9.41 -1.13
CA GLY A 174 -12.32 8.44 -1.52
C GLY A 174 -13.74 8.85 -1.14
N ILE A 175 -14.67 8.02 -1.59
CA ILE A 175 -16.08 8.13 -1.27
C ILE A 175 -16.56 6.84 -0.62
N SER A 176 -17.44 6.97 0.37
CA SER A 176 -18.03 5.87 1.12
C SER A 176 -19.56 5.94 1.02
N ILE A 177 -20.15 4.88 0.52
CA ILE A 177 -21.61 4.78 0.32
C ILE A 177 -22.12 3.69 1.27
N PRO A 178 -23.09 4.01 2.17
CA PRO A 178 -23.70 3.01 3.02
C PRO A 178 -24.64 2.10 2.20
N LEU A 179 -24.52 0.78 2.39
CA LEU A 179 -25.46 -0.23 1.86
C LEU A 179 -26.49 -0.66 2.90
N GLY A 180 -26.69 0.14 3.94
CA GLY A 180 -27.55 -0.13 5.07
C GLY A 180 -26.91 0.30 6.39
N ARG A 181 -27.38 -0.26 7.51
CA ARG A 181 -26.91 0.17 8.84
C ARG A 181 -25.51 -0.33 9.22
N ARG A 182 -25.07 -1.44 8.62
CA ARG A 182 -23.83 -2.13 9.00
C ARG A 182 -22.85 -2.37 7.86
N GLN A 183 -23.16 -1.92 6.65
CA GLN A 183 -22.36 -2.21 5.48
C GLN A 183 -22.03 -0.93 4.73
N ARG A 184 -20.84 -0.88 4.12
CA ARG A 184 -20.39 0.23 3.28
C ARG A 184 -19.58 -0.29 2.11
N ILE A 185 -19.73 0.36 0.97
CA ILE A 185 -18.80 0.27 -0.15
C ILE A 185 -18.05 1.59 -0.24
N GLU A 186 -16.75 1.48 -0.47
CA GLU A 186 -15.89 2.65 -0.64
C GLU A 186 -15.06 2.52 -1.91
N LEU A 187 -14.88 3.63 -2.60
CA LEU A 187 -13.95 3.78 -3.70
C LEU A 187 -12.89 4.77 -3.29
N GLU A 188 -11.62 4.38 -3.38
CA GLU A 188 -10.46 5.18 -2.97
C GLU A 188 -9.48 5.31 -4.12
N GLY A 189 -9.06 6.54 -4.41
CA GLY A 189 -7.87 6.81 -5.21
C GLY A 189 -6.65 6.76 -4.28
N ARG A 190 -5.74 5.81 -4.50
CA ARG A 190 -4.58 5.56 -3.62
C ARG A 190 -3.28 5.95 -4.29
N PHE A 191 -2.45 6.67 -3.56
CA PHE A 191 -1.08 6.99 -3.93
C PHE A 191 -0.13 6.57 -2.81
N VAL A 192 0.99 5.92 -3.15
CA VAL A 192 2.02 5.52 -2.19
C VAL A 192 3.39 5.90 -2.75
N TYR A 193 4.18 6.56 -1.94
CA TYR A 193 5.56 6.94 -2.23
C TYR A 193 6.53 6.18 -1.32
N GLY A 194 7.37 5.35 -1.92
CA GLY A 194 8.43 4.61 -1.23
C GLY A 194 9.60 5.53 -0.88
N LEU A 195 9.98 5.52 0.38
CA LEU A 195 11.10 6.29 0.91
C LEU A 195 12.41 5.48 0.92
N GLY A 196 12.30 4.15 0.78
CA GLY A 196 13.44 3.24 0.68
C GLY A 196 13.90 3.00 -0.76
N ASN A 197 15.09 2.43 -0.90
CA ASN A 197 15.63 1.92 -2.16
C ASN A 197 15.53 0.40 -2.18
N ILE A 198 15.25 -0.19 -3.36
CA ILE A 198 15.22 -1.66 -3.53
C ILE A 198 16.62 -2.23 -3.84
N PHE A 199 17.48 -1.46 -4.48
CA PHE A 199 18.86 -1.84 -4.80
C PHE A 199 19.86 -1.20 -3.86
N SER A 200 21.08 -1.77 -3.80
CA SER A 200 22.20 -1.16 -3.09
C SER A 200 22.53 0.21 -3.68
N THR A 201 22.86 1.17 -2.82
CA THR A 201 23.28 2.52 -3.17
C THR A 201 24.77 2.76 -2.99
N GLU A 202 25.57 1.68 -2.84
CA GLU A 202 27.02 1.76 -2.74
C GLU A 202 27.62 2.36 -4.03
N ARG A 203 28.82 2.96 -3.94
CA ARG A 203 29.49 3.62 -5.08
C ARG A 203 29.72 2.72 -6.29
N THR A 204 29.78 1.40 -6.09
CA THR A 204 29.93 0.38 -7.12
C THR A 204 28.61 -0.11 -7.69
N SER A 205 27.48 0.34 -7.14
CA SER A 205 26.16 -0.06 -7.59
C SER A 205 25.75 0.62 -8.89
N ALA A 206 24.97 -0.07 -9.71
CA ALA A 206 24.42 0.49 -10.96
C ALA A 206 23.41 1.62 -10.72
N TYR A 207 22.84 1.74 -9.50
CA TYR A 207 21.85 2.75 -9.13
C TYR A 207 22.24 3.47 -7.84
N VAL A 208 22.10 4.79 -7.84
CA VAL A 208 22.23 5.65 -6.65
C VAL A 208 20.86 5.77 -5.95
N GLN A 209 19.77 5.67 -6.72
CA GLN A 209 18.39 5.72 -6.23
C GLN A 209 17.53 4.70 -6.96
N SER A 210 16.59 4.09 -6.23
CA SER A 210 15.63 3.11 -6.75
C SER A 210 14.35 3.13 -5.89
N SER A 211 13.68 4.29 -5.84
CA SER A 211 12.45 4.48 -5.06
C SER A 211 11.21 4.10 -5.88
N GLU A 212 10.21 3.56 -5.21
CA GLU A 212 8.97 3.11 -5.82
C GLU A 212 7.85 4.13 -5.62
N MET A 213 7.04 4.34 -6.68
CA MET A 213 5.79 5.09 -6.64
C MET A 213 4.66 4.22 -7.15
N ARG A 214 3.56 4.19 -6.40
CA ARG A 214 2.34 3.43 -6.74
C ARG A 214 1.15 4.37 -6.73
N PHE A 215 0.24 4.22 -7.69
CA PHE A 215 -1.02 4.95 -7.72
C PHE A 215 -2.11 4.09 -8.37
N GLY A 216 -3.34 4.23 -7.92
CA GLY A 216 -4.42 3.40 -8.46
C GLY A 216 -5.76 3.63 -7.78
N LEU A 217 -6.66 2.69 -8.00
CA LEU A 217 -8.00 2.70 -7.47
C LEU A 217 -8.25 1.40 -6.70
N THR A 218 -8.85 1.53 -5.52
CA THR A 218 -9.28 0.41 -4.68
C THR A 218 -10.76 0.49 -4.38
N MET A 219 -11.41 -0.65 -4.39
CA MET A 219 -12.78 -0.82 -3.93
C MET A 219 -12.75 -1.60 -2.62
N ASN A 220 -13.42 -1.06 -1.61
CA ASN A 220 -13.46 -1.62 -0.26
C ASN A 220 -14.89 -1.97 0.11
N TYR A 221 -15.07 -3.11 0.73
CA TYR A 221 -16.31 -3.51 1.38
C TYR A 221 -16.08 -3.64 2.87
N LEU A 222 -16.87 -2.92 3.68
CA LEU A 222 -16.76 -2.92 5.13
C LEU A 222 -18.06 -3.36 5.79
N PHE A 223 -17.89 -4.12 6.85
CA PHE A 223 -18.96 -4.57 7.73
C PHE A 223 -18.71 -4.10 9.16
N ARG A 224 -19.73 -3.50 9.79
CA ARG A 224 -19.66 -3.02 11.18
C ARG A 224 -19.94 -4.14 12.15
N LEU A 225 -18.99 -4.43 13.02
CA LEU A 225 -19.12 -5.44 14.08
C LEU A 225 -19.82 -4.85 15.32
N ARG A 226 -19.47 -3.62 15.68
CA ARG A 226 -19.95 -2.96 16.90
C ARG A 226 -20.19 -1.47 16.69
#